data_931ac9a11d1c636182781328d64c3990
#
_entry.id   931ac9a11d1c636182781328d64c3990
#
_cell.length_a   1.000
_cell.length_b   1.000
_cell.length_c   1.000
_cell.angle_alpha   90.00
_cell.angle_beta   90.00
_cell.angle_gamma   90.00
#
_symmetry.space_group_name_H-M   'P 1'
#
loop_
_entity.id
_entity.type
_entity.pdbx_description
1 polymer ?
#
loop_
_entity_poly.entity_id
_entity_poly.type
_entity_poly.pdbx_seq_one_letter_code
_entity_poly.pdbx_strand_id
1 'polypeptide(L)'
;GDQNRDKYRIRIYNMRDTNIKLECKTKVGSLISKRSLGIPRDLAEQIIACDPTGLEQTRYGLLSDLYREMTCNLLRPVVIVDYVREAYLHPAEEVRITFDKQLRSGMNSIDLFNPAVATVPPFDNNDIILEVKYNQVMPPYIRDLLNYYCPNALSSAISKYTWCRRFEAMEV
;
A
#
# COMPACT_ATOMS: atom_id res chain seq x y z
N GLY A 1 -17.47 -2.95 0.10
CA GLY A 1 -16.60 -2.35 1.11
C GLY A 1 -17.08 -0.96 1.48
N ASP A 2 -16.80 -0.50 2.69
CA ASP A 2 -17.29 0.77 3.21
C ASP A 2 -16.98 1.93 2.28
N GLN A 3 -17.95 2.80 2.09
CA GLN A 3 -17.82 3.98 1.23
C GLN A 3 -16.82 5.00 1.80
N ASN A 4 -16.69 5.02 3.13
CA ASN A 4 -15.76 5.90 3.85
C ASN A 4 -14.78 5.04 4.63
N ARG A 5 -13.49 5.21 4.37
CA ARG A 5 -12.45 4.44 5.07
C ARG A 5 -11.09 5.09 4.99
N ASP A 6 -10.32 4.90 6.05
CA ASP A 6 -8.90 5.21 6.10
C ASP A 6 -8.07 3.92 6.02
N LYS A 7 -6.99 3.97 5.24
CA LYS A 7 -6.00 2.90 5.17
C LYS A 7 -4.64 3.46 5.53
N TYR A 8 -4.14 3.05 6.68
CA TYR A 8 -2.79 3.38 7.12
C TYR A 8 -1.80 2.32 6.65
N ARG A 9 -0.59 2.73 6.34
CA ARG A 9 0.54 1.83 6.07
C ARG A 9 1.87 2.49 6.39
N ILE A 10 2.80 1.68 6.86
CA ILE A 10 4.22 2.03 6.87
C ILE A 10 4.84 1.43 5.63
N ARG A 11 5.64 2.20 4.92
CA ARG A 11 6.31 1.76 3.69
C ARG A 11 7.81 1.94 3.80
N ILE A 12 8.53 0.90 3.45
CA ILE A 12 9.96 0.91 3.19
C ILE A 12 10.23 0.51 1.75
N TYR A 13 11.44 0.72 1.27
CA TYR A 13 11.85 0.39 -0.09
C TYR A 13 13.13 -0.43 -0.06
N ASN A 14 13.19 -1.48 -0.88
CA ASN A 14 14.36 -2.36 -1.01
C ASN A 14 14.85 -2.92 0.34
N MET A 15 13.93 -3.22 1.25
CA MET A 15 14.23 -3.70 2.61
C MET A 15 15.17 -2.79 3.41
N ARG A 16 15.18 -1.46 3.10
CA ARG A 16 16.03 -0.47 3.75
C ARG A 16 15.21 0.48 4.61
N ASP A 17 15.80 0.95 5.69
CA ASP A 17 15.22 1.90 6.64
C ASP A 17 15.60 3.37 6.37
N THR A 18 16.31 3.64 5.26
CA THR A 18 16.73 4.99 4.87
C THR A 18 15.59 5.91 4.45
N ASN A 19 14.45 5.35 4.05
CA ASN A 19 13.29 6.12 3.61
C ASN A 19 12.00 5.41 4.04
N ILE A 20 11.61 5.67 5.29
CA ILE A 20 10.39 5.12 5.88
C ILE A 20 9.29 6.16 5.77
N LYS A 21 8.12 5.75 5.26
CA LYS A 21 6.96 6.63 5.11
C LYS A 21 5.74 6.05 5.82
N LEU A 22 5.15 6.86 6.70
CA LEU A 22 3.78 6.67 7.15
C LEU A 22 2.84 7.29 6.11
N GLU A 23 1.89 6.53 5.62
CA GLU A 23 0.91 6.97 4.63
C GLU A 23 -0.51 6.66 5.11
N CYS A 24 -1.43 7.59 4.89
CA CYS A 24 -2.86 7.35 5.03
C CYS A 24 -3.56 7.65 3.71
N LYS A 25 -4.35 6.70 3.24
CA LYS A 25 -5.25 6.87 2.10
C LYS A 25 -6.69 6.91 2.60
N THR A 26 -7.28 8.08 2.54
CA THR A 26 -8.67 8.34 2.89
C THR A 26 -9.55 8.23 1.64
N LYS A 27 -10.61 7.45 1.73
CA LYS A 27 -11.67 7.40 0.71
C LYS A 27 -12.97 7.90 1.33
N VAL A 28 -13.62 8.88 0.67
CA VAL A 28 -14.95 9.40 1.03
C VAL A 28 -15.79 9.40 -0.24
N GLY A 29 -16.72 8.46 -0.34
CA GLY A 29 -17.49 8.23 -1.57
C GLY A 29 -16.57 7.89 -2.75
N SER A 30 -16.56 8.73 -3.78
CA SER A 30 -15.66 8.62 -4.94
C SER A 30 -14.33 9.34 -4.78
N LEU A 31 -14.21 10.23 -3.79
CA LEU A 31 -13.01 11.03 -3.56
C LEU A 31 -11.94 10.24 -2.82
N ILE A 32 -10.71 10.43 -3.25
CA ILE A 32 -9.55 9.79 -2.63
C ILE A 32 -8.52 10.87 -2.33
N SER A 33 -8.10 10.94 -1.08
CA SER A 33 -6.95 11.74 -0.67
C SER A 33 -5.83 10.85 -0.13
N LYS A 34 -4.61 11.34 -0.21
CA LYS A 34 -3.43 10.65 0.32
C LYS A 34 -2.58 11.65 1.09
N ARG A 35 -2.29 11.31 2.35
CA ARG A 35 -1.29 12.01 3.16
C ARG A 35 -0.08 11.10 3.37
N SER A 36 1.11 11.70 3.42
CA SER A 36 2.36 10.95 3.59
C SER A 36 3.33 11.76 4.43
N LEU A 37 4.00 11.10 5.37
CA LEU A 37 5.00 11.66 6.26
C LEU A 37 6.22 10.75 6.30
N GLY A 38 7.42 11.31 6.13
CA GLY A 38 8.67 10.61 6.43
C GLY A 38 8.83 10.47 7.95
N ILE A 39 9.11 9.28 8.42
CA ILE A 39 9.30 9.00 9.84
C ILE A 39 10.62 8.28 10.08
N PRO A 40 11.27 8.48 11.24
CA PRO A 40 12.45 7.71 11.62
C PRO A 40 12.07 6.27 12.01
N ARG A 41 13.08 5.40 12.07
CA ARG A 41 12.89 3.97 12.31
C ARG A 41 12.30 3.68 13.69
N ASP A 42 12.80 4.34 14.72
CA ASP A 42 12.31 4.20 16.10
C ASP A 42 10.82 4.50 16.22
N LEU A 43 10.34 5.56 15.56
CA LEU A 43 8.92 5.88 15.51
C LEU A 43 8.12 4.83 14.72
N ALA A 44 8.68 4.30 13.65
CA ALA A 44 8.03 3.23 12.89
C ALA A 44 7.90 1.95 13.73
N GLU A 45 8.95 1.55 14.44
CA GLU A 45 8.95 0.41 15.37
C GLU A 45 7.96 0.61 16.53
N GLN A 46 7.89 1.82 17.09
CA GLN A 46 6.91 2.20 18.11
C GLN A 46 5.47 2.02 17.60
N ILE A 47 5.16 2.52 16.41
CA ILE A 47 3.83 2.36 15.79
C ILE A 47 3.52 0.87 15.54
N ILE A 48 4.50 0.09 15.07
CA ILE A 48 4.35 -1.35 14.83
C ILE A 48 4.11 -2.10 16.15
N ALA A 49 4.78 -1.69 17.23
CA ALA A 49 4.56 -2.23 18.57
C ALA A 49 3.21 -1.81 19.20
N CYS A 50 2.41 -1.02 18.47
CA CYS A 50 1.12 -0.49 18.94
C CYS A 50 1.24 0.46 20.16
N ASP A 51 2.37 1.12 20.34
CA ASP A 51 2.58 2.11 21.37
C ASP A 51 2.22 3.52 20.85
N PRO A 52 1.11 4.12 21.33
CA PRO A 52 0.67 5.44 20.91
C PRO A 52 1.35 6.59 21.66
N THR A 53 2.25 6.32 22.59
CA THR A 53 2.84 7.32 23.50
C THR A 53 3.49 8.47 22.72
N GLY A 54 3.14 9.70 23.06
CA GLY A 54 3.73 10.91 22.48
C GLY A 54 3.19 11.28 21.08
N LEU A 55 2.38 10.43 20.46
CA LEU A 55 1.79 10.74 19.14
C LEU A 55 0.73 11.84 19.23
N GLU A 56 0.08 12.02 20.37
CA GLU A 56 -0.94 13.04 20.62
C GLU A 56 -0.38 14.46 20.63
N GLN A 57 0.88 14.64 21.02
CA GLN A 57 1.54 15.94 21.18
C GLN A 57 2.28 16.41 19.93
N THR A 58 2.07 15.74 18.82
CA THR A 58 2.77 16.05 17.58
C THR A 58 2.13 17.20 16.80
N ARG A 59 2.98 18.00 16.15
CA ARG A 59 2.51 19.01 15.19
C ARG A 59 2.03 18.42 13.84
N TYR A 60 2.25 17.13 13.63
CA TYR A 60 1.90 16.47 12.37
C TYR A 60 0.51 15.84 12.48
N GLY A 61 -0.48 16.44 11.80
CA GLY A 61 -1.87 15.98 11.86
C GLY A 61 -2.06 14.50 11.49
N LEU A 62 -1.17 13.93 10.64
CA LEU A 62 -1.24 12.50 10.31
C LEU A 62 -0.91 11.60 11.50
N LEU A 63 0.03 11.99 12.36
CA LEU A 63 0.37 11.23 13.58
C LEU A 63 -0.72 11.40 14.66
N SER A 64 -1.27 12.60 14.80
CA SER A 64 -2.40 12.85 15.71
C SER A 64 -3.65 12.06 15.30
N ASP A 65 -3.94 11.96 14.00
CA ASP A 65 -5.04 11.11 13.52
C ASP A 65 -4.74 9.62 13.76
N LEU A 66 -3.49 9.18 13.53
CA LEU A 66 -3.07 7.82 13.82
C LEU A 66 -3.23 7.49 15.29
N TYR A 67 -2.83 8.40 16.20
CA TYR A 67 -3.04 8.25 17.65
C TYR A 67 -4.51 7.95 17.95
N ARG A 68 -5.43 8.76 17.43
CA ARG A 68 -6.86 8.57 17.63
C ARG A 68 -7.34 7.21 17.10
N GLU A 69 -6.88 6.81 15.93
CA GLU A 69 -7.23 5.51 15.35
C GLU A 69 -6.68 4.34 16.20
N MET A 70 -5.47 4.46 16.72
CA MET A 70 -4.86 3.43 17.57
C MET A 70 -5.55 3.31 18.93
N THR A 71 -5.97 4.43 19.53
CA THR A 71 -6.54 4.47 20.88
C THR A 71 -8.04 4.26 20.90
N CYS A 72 -8.79 4.91 20.00
CA CYS A 72 -10.25 4.85 19.98
C CYS A 72 -10.79 3.72 19.10
N ASN A 73 -10.16 3.45 17.96
CA ASN A 73 -10.61 2.46 16.99
C ASN A 73 -9.77 1.18 16.99
N LEU A 74 -8.80 1.08 17.90
CA LEU A 74 -7.92 -0.08 18.07
C LEU A 74 -7.19 -0.48 16.77
N LEU A 75 -6.83 0.52 15.95
CA LEU A 75 -6.06 0.27 14.73
C LEU A 75 -4.73 -0.41 15.07
N ARG A 76 -4.43 -1.49 14.37
CA ARG A 76 -3.22 -2.31 14.59
C ARG A 76 -2.60 -2.69 13.25
N PRO A 77 -1.27 -2.86 13.18
CA PRO A 77 -0.63 -3.51 12.04
C PRO A 77 -1.05 -4.98 11.99
N VAL A 78 -1.28 -5.49 10.80
CA VAL A 78 -1.85 -6.85 10.64
C VAL A 78 -1.16 -7.69 9.59
N VAL A 79 -0.44 -7.10 8.62
CA VAL A 79 0.17 -7.86 7.53
C VAL A 79 1.29 -7.07 6.87
N ILE A 80 2.34 -7.78 6.50
CA ILE A 80 3.37 -7.29 5.57
C ILE A 80 2.93 -7.66 4.16
N VAL A 81 2.94 -6.67 3.27
CA VAL A 81 2.65 -6.84 1.85
C VAL A 81 3.91 -6.49 1.07
N ASP A 82 4.56 -7.51 0.54
CA ASP A 82 5.78 -7.37 -0.25
C ASP A 82 5.49 -7.56 -1.74
N TYR A 83 6.16 -6.80 -2.60
CA TYR A 83 6.07 -6.92 -4.05
C TYR A 83 7.18 -6.15 -4.75
N VAL A 84 7.54 -6.60 -5.94
CA VAL A 84 8.47 -5.89 -6.82
C VAL A 84 7.68 -4.96 -7.73
N ARG A 85 8.07 -3.68 -7.80
CA ARG A 85 7.43 -2.68 -8.65
C ARG A 85 8.38 -2.14 -9.71
N GLU A 86 7.97 -2.23 -10.97
CA GLU A 86 8.51 -1.46 -12.07
C GLU A 86 7.57 -0.30 -12.37
N ALA A 87 8.13 0.91 -12.54
CA ALA A 87 7.32 2.11 -12.76
C ALA A 87 7.88 2.91 -13.94
N TYR A 88 6.99 3.25 -14.85
CA TYR A 88 7.27 4.06 -16.04
C TYR A 88 6.45 5.33 -15.99
N LEU A 89 7.08 6.47 -16.17
CA LEU A 89 6.44 7.77 -16.17
C LEU A 89 6.58 8.40 -17.56
N HIS A 90 5.47 8.80 -18.15
CA HIS A 90 5.48 9.58 -19.38
C HIS A 90 5.46 11.07 -19.03
N PRO A 91 6.50 11.84 -19.37
CA PRO A 91 6.66 13.20 -18.86
C PRO A 91 5.62 14.19 -19.42
N ALA A 92 5.15 13.99 -20.65
CA ALA A 92 4.26 14.95 -21.31
C ALA A 92 2.82 14.95 -20.77
N GLU A 93 2.34 13.85 -20.18
CA GLU A 93 0.94 13.70 -19.81
C GLU A 93 0.74 13.13 -18.40
N GLU A 94 1.82 13.11 -17.62
CA GLU A 94 1.83 12.56 -16.26
C GLU A 94 1.21 11.16 -16.15
N VAL A 95 1.24 10.39 -17.26
CA VAL A 95 0.79 9.01 -17.25
C VAL A 95 1.82 8.16 -16.54
N ARG A 96 1.39 7.43 -15.55
CA ARG A 96 2.22 6.49 -14.81
C ARG A 96 1.71 5.08 -14.98
N ILE A 97 2.53 4.23 -15.56
CA ILE A 97 2.28 2.80 -15.69
C ILE A 97 3.15 2.07 -14.67
N THR A 98 2.56 1.18 -13.89
CA THR A 98 3.30 0.35 -12.94
C THR A 98 2.93 -1.11 -13.11
N PHE A 99 3.95 -1.97 -13.03
CA PHE A 99 3.82 -3.41 -12.97
C PHE A 99 4.23 -3.88 -11.58
N ASP A 100 3.27 -4.38 -10.82
CA ASP A 100 3.53 -4.98 -9.52
C ASP A 100 3.57 -6.50 -9.68
N LYS A 101 4.74 -7.06 -9.41
CA LYS A 101 5.09 -8.47 -9.62
C LYS A 101 5.39 -9.13 -8.28
N GLN A 102 5.33 -10.47 -8.25
CA GLN A 102 5.77 -11.27 -7.11
C GLN A 102 5.13 -10.81 -5.79
N LEU A 103 3.80 -10.63 -5.79
CA LEU A 103 3.08 -10.28 -4.57
C LEU A 103 3.28 -11.39 -3.52
N ARG A 104 3.62 -11.00 -2.30
CA ARG A 104 3.86 -11.91 -1.18
C ARG A 104 3.23 -11.37 0.10
N SER A 105 2.72 -12.25 0.94
CA SER A 105 2.20 -11.97 2.28
C SER A 105 3.20 -12.39 3.36
N GLY A 106 3.32 -11.59 4.43
CA GLY A 106 4.14 -11.90 5.59
C GLY A 106 3.49 -12.87 6.59
N MET A 107 2.39 -13.52 6.24
CA MET A 107 1.74 -14.57 7.07
C MET A 107 1.55 -14.16 8.53
N ASN A 108 0.79 -13.08 8.75
CA ASN A 108 0.54 -12.48 10.08
C ASN A 108 1.79 -11.89 10.77
N SER A 109 2.95 -11.90 10.13
CA SER A 109 4.11 -11.19 10.65
C SER A 109 3.93 -9.67 10.49
N ILE A 110 4.39 -8.93 11.48
CA ILE A 110 4.49 -7.46 11.47
C ILE A 110 5.95 -6.99 11.56
N ASP A 111 6.91 -7.90 11.48
CA ASP A 111 8.35 -7.63 11.59
C ASP A 111 8.90 -7.02 10.29
N LEU A 112 8.50 -5.77 10.01
CA LEU A 112 8.75 -5.08 8.74
C LEU A 112 10.25 -4.89 8.43
N PHE A 113 11.08 -4.79 9.46
CA PHE A 113 12.51 -4.48 9.32
C PHE A 113 13.40 -5.73 9.31
N ASN A 114 12.83 -6.91 9.44
CA ASN A 114 13.57 -8.17 9.37
C ASN A 114 13.70 -8.62 7.91
N PRO A 115 14.90 -8.59 7.32
CA PRO A 115 15.09 -9.03 5.93
C PRO A 115 14.88 -10.53 5.75
N ALA A 116 14.88 -11.30 6.82
CA ALA A 116 14.66 -12.74 6.81
C ALA A 116 13.20 -13.14 7.12
N VAL A 117 12.28 -12.16 7.16
CA VAL A 117 10.87 -12.48 7.40
C VAL A 117 10.35 -13.41 6.30
N ALA A 118 9.75 -14.53 6.72
CA ALA A 118 9.14 -15.47 5.79
C ALA A 118 7.94 -14.83 5.10
N THR A 119 7.90 -14.90 3.77
CA THR A 119 6.78 -14.41 2.98
C THR A 119 6.32 -15.50 2.01
N VAL A 120 5.01 -15.56 1.77
CA VAL A 120 4.37 -16.56 0.91
C VAL A 120 3.55 -15.86 -0.18
N PRO A 121 3.59 -16.33 -1.44
CA PRO A 121 2.73 -15.77 -2.48
C PRO A 121 1.28 -16.15 -2.20
N PRO A 122 0.35 -15.18 -2.20
CA PRO A 122 -1.08 -15.44 -1.96
C PRO A 122 -1.79 -16.08 -3.15
N PHE A 123 -1.13 -16.13 -4.32
CA PHE A 123 -1.61 -16.71 -5.57
C PHE A 123 -0.45 -17.31 -6.35
N ASP A 124 -0.75 -17.98 -7.45
CA ASP A 124 0.28 -18.43 -8.38
C ASP A 124 1.16 -17.26 -8.82
N ASN A 125 2.46 -17.43 -8.70
CA ASN A 125 3.48 -16.35 -8.79
C ASN A 125 3.59 -15.65 -10.16
N ASN A 126 2.77 -16.00 -11.13
CA ASN A 126 2.82 -15.44 -12.47
C ASN A 126 1.90 -14.23 -12.68
N ASP A 127 1.08 -13.89 -11.68
CA ASP A 127 0.18 -12.74 -11.78
C ASP A 127 0.94 -11.43 -11.66
N ILE A 128 0.71 -10.54 -12.62
CA ILE A 128 1.23 -9.18 -12.65
C ILE A 128 0.07 -8.21 -12.55
N ILE A 129 0.13 -7.30 -11.58
CA ILE A 129 -0.85 -6.23 -11.46
C ILE A 129 -0.38 -5.03 -12.25
N LEU A 130 -1.06 -4.74 -13.36
CA LEU A 130 -0.87 -3.54 -14.15
C LEU A 130 -1.74 -2.41 -13.59
N GLU A 131 -1.14 -1.30 -13.23
CA GLU A 131 -1.85 -0.07 -12.82
C GLU A 131 -1.46 1.07 -13.75
N VAL A 132 -2.46 1.71 -14.37
CA VAL A 132 -2.27 2.90 -15.19
C VAL A 132 -2.94 4.08 -14.49
N LYS A 133 -2.16 5.13 -14.23
CA LYS A 133 -2.64 6.40 -13.67
C LYS A 133 -2.45 7.51 -14.68
N TYR A 134 -3.44 8.35 -14.80
CA TYR A 134 -3.44 9.54 -15.65
C TYR A 134 -4.27 10.64 -14.99
N ASN A 135 -4.03 11.90 -15.35
CA ASN A 135 -4.68 13.03 -14.68
C ASN A 135 -6.15 13.20 -15.09
N GLN A 136 -6.41 13.47 -16.33
CA GLN A 136 -7.78 13.78 -16.80
C GLN A 136 -8.30 12.72 -17.78
N VAL A 137 -7.58 12.50 -18.85
CA VAL A 137 -7.95 11.56 -19.91
C VAL A 137 -6.77 10.66 -20.20
N MET A 138 -7.04 9.36 -20.36
CA MET A 138 -6.02 8.43 -20.81
C MET A 138 -5.64 8.75 -22.26
N PRO A 139 -4.36 8.97 -22.58
CA PRO A 139 -3.92 9.22 -23.94
C PRO A 139 -4.34 8.10 -24.89
N PRO A 140 -4.84 8.42 -26.11
CA PRO A 140 -5.30 7.41 -27.05
C PRO A 140 -4.27 6.33 -27.34
N TYR A 141 -3.01 6.72 -27.56
CA TYR A 141 -1.94 5.75 -27.85
C TYR A 141 -1.66 4.78 -26.70
N ILE A 142 -1.78 5.21 -25.44
CA ILE A 142 -1.65 4.32 -24.26
C ILE A 142 -2.83 3.34 -24.23
N ARG A 143 -4.04 3.84 -24.48
CA ARG A 143 -5.22 2.99 -24.56
C ARG A 143 -5.09 1.95 -25.69
N ASP A 144 -4.59 2.36 -26.85
CA ASP A 144 -4.42 1.47 -27.99
C ASP A 144 -3.36 0.40 -27.73
N LEU A 145 -2.24 0.76 -27.07
CA LEU A 145 -1.23 -0.19 -26.60
C LEU A 145 -1.82 -1.20 -25.61
N LEU A 146 -2.61 -0.74 -24.62
CA LEU A 146 -3.25 -1.63 -23.66
C LEU A 146 -4.23 -2.59 -24.36
N ASN A 147 -5.03 -2.11 -25.27
CA ASN A 147 -5.97 -2.94 -26.05
C ASN A 147 -5.24 -3.98 -26.92
N TYR A 148 -4.10 -3.60 -27.48
CA TYR A 148 -3.32 -4.49 -28.34
C TYR A 148 -2.59 -5.58 -27.55
N TYR A 149 -1.89 -5.20 -26.46
CA TYR A 149 -1.06 -6.14 -25.70
C TYR A 149 -1.82 -6.85 -24.56
N CYS A 150 -2.93 -6.28 -24.10
CA CYS A 150 -3.73 -6.82 -23.00
C CYS A 150 -5.22 -6.93 -23.40
N PRO A 151 -5.57 -7.59 -24.52
CA PRO A 151 -6.93 -7.59 -25.07
C PRO A 151 -7.96 -8.23 -24.12
N ASN A 152 -7.51 -9.12 -23.24
CA ASN A 152 -8.36 -9.82 -22.28
C ASN A 152 -8.26 -9.25 -20.85
N ALA A 153 -7.56 -8.13 -20.67
CA ALA A 153 -7.42 -7.51 -19.35
C ALA A 153 -8.75 -6.89 -18.93
N LEU A 154 -9.26 -7.33 -17.79
CA LEU A 154 -10.43 -6.74 -17.16
C LEU A 154 -10.01 -5.68 -16.15
N SER A 155 -10.64 -4.50 -16.24
CA SER A 155 -10.47 -3.48 -15.21
C SER A 155 -11.03 -3.99 -13.89
N SER A 156 -10.20 -4.00 -12.84
CA SER A 156 -10.57 -4.51 -11.54
C SER A 156 -10.10 -3.60 -10.41
N ALA A 157 -10.90 -3.53 -9.35
CA ALA A 157 -10.53 -2.83 -8.11
C ALA A 157 -9.67 -3.74 -7.22
N ILE A 158 -8.37 -3.81 -7.52
CA ILE A 158 -7.44 -4.69 -6.82
C ILE A 158 -6.90 -4.02 -5.55
N SER A 159 -6.93 -4.75 -4.44
CA SER A 159 -6.29 -4.37 -3.19
C SER A 159 -5.31 -5.47 -2.74
N LYS A 160 -4.01 -5.23 -2.86
CA LYS A 160 -2.96 -6.16 -2.40
C LYS A 160 -3.12 -6.54 -0.94
N TYR A 161 -3.44 -5.55 -0.09
CA TYR A 161 -3.78 -5.78 1.32
C TYR A 161 -4.91 -6.80 1.48
N THR A 162 -6.01 -6.61 0.76
CA THR A 162 -7.17 -7.51 0.86
C THR A 162 -6.83 -8.92 0.37
N TRP A 163 -6.00 -9.03 -0.66
CA TRP A 163 -5.57 -10.32 -1.17
C TRP A 163 -4.70 -11.06 -0.15
N CYS A 164 -3.67 -10.40 0.40
CA CYS A 164 -2.84 -11.01 1.43
C CYS A 164 -3.66 -11.42 2.66
N ARG A 165 -4.58 -10.56 3.13
CA ARG A 165 -5.43 -10.88 4.29
C ARG A 165 -6.42 -12.02 4.06
N ARG A 166 -6.99 -12.12 2.86
CA ARG A 166 -7.87 -13.25 2.52
C ARG A 166 -7.12 -14.56 2.48
N PHE A 167 -5.93 -14.55 1.91
CA PHE A 167 -5.06 -15.72 1.87
C PHE A 167 -4.72 -16.19 3.29
N GLU A 168 -4.27 -15.30 4.16
CA GLU A 168 -3.97 -15.63 5.56
C GLU A 168 -5.18 -16.19 6.33
N ALA A 169 -6.39 -15.70 6.03
CA ALA A 169 -7.63 -16.19 6.66
C ALA A 169 -8.08 -17.56 6.13
N MET A 170 -7.56 -18.04 5.01
CA MET A 170 -7.87 -19.37 4.45
C MET A 170 -6.91 -20.46 4.96
N GLU A 171 -5.75 -20.06 5.49
CA GLU A 171 -4.73 -20.97 6.00
C GLU A 171 -4.86 -21.24 7.52
N VAL A 172 -5.83 -20.61 8.19
CA VAL A 172 -6.18 -20.81 9.61
C VAL A 172 -7.46 -21.63 9.74
#